data_abcd4f80fba6a2fcbb0dd8cef967a31b
#
_entry.id   abcd4f80fba6a2fcbb0dd8cef967a31b
#
_cell.length_a   1.000
_cell.length_b   1.000
_cell.length_c   1.000
_cell.angle_alpha   90.00
_cell.angle_beta   90.00
_cell.angle_gamma   90.00
#
_symmetry.space_group_name_H-M   'P 1'
#
loop_
_entity.id
_entity.type
_entity.pdbx_description
1 polymer ?
#
loop_
_entity_poly.entity_id
_entity_poly.type
_entity_poly.pdbx_seq_one_letter_code
_entity_poly.pdbx_strand_id
1 'polypeptide(L)'
;MHEVTIRQKIIDRALERRGRHHLFDSLDPKLTALLVIDMQNMFCEKGAPAEVIAARGICDNITRLCKEVRALEGLVIWITSATTFANGCSDWEMFLSNFITQDVRKDRQEYLAPSGHGEKIWRDLEPKEGDLHIRKNRYSALSSGASTLRSVLSSHNIKNILIAGTKTNICCESTGRDAMQLDHQVVMVEDCCAALSDEEHRSALENMIQQFGDVMTVDEVVAVMKNRTND
;
A
#
# COMPACT_ATOMS: atom_id res chain seq x y z
N MET A 1 7.30 -8.04 -11.65
CA MET A 1 7.63 -8.11 -10.21
C MET A 1 9.09 -7.71 -10.05
N HIS A 2 9.47 -7.10 -8.95
CA HIS A 2 10.87 -6.77 -8.65
C HIS A 2 11.63 -8.00 -8.17
N GLU A 3 12.93 -8.06 -8.51
CA GLU A 3 13.85 -9.08 -8.01
C GLU A 3 14.97 -8.38 -7.22
N VAL A 4 14.69 -8.07 -5.96
CA VAL A 4 15.61 -7.33 -5.10
C VAL A 4 15.89 -8.08 -3.81
N THR A 5 17.06 -7.79 -3.23
CA THR A 5 17.45 -8.27 -1.90
C THR A 5 17.77 -7.05 -1.04
N ILE A 6 17.29 -7.02 0.19
CA ILE A 6 17.70 -6.03 1.19
C ILE A 6 19.19 -6.21 1.45
N ARG A 7 19.95 -5.12 1.40
CA ARG A 7 21.41 -5.17 1.59
C ARG A 7 21.77 -5.69 2.98
N GLN A 8 22.71 -6.61 3.06
CA GLN A 8 23.12 -7.26 4.31
C GLN A 8 23.45 -6.26 5.42
N LYS A 9 24.15 -5.18 5.11
CA LYS A 9 24.46 -4.11 6.08
C LYS A 9 23.23 -3.45 6.73
N ILE A 10 22.08 -3.49 6.06
CA ILE A 10 20.80 -2.97 6.59
C ILE A 10 20.18 -3.99 7.54
N ILE A 11 20.23 -5.26 7.17
CA ILE A 11 19.81 -6.38 8.02
C ILE A 11 20.65 -6.42 9.29
N ASP A 12 21.99 -6.34 9.17
CA ASP A 12 22.91 -6.35 10.31
C ASP A 12 22.60 -5.21 11.29
N ARG A 13 22.37 -3.99 10.78
CA ARG A 13 21.98 -2.83 11.58
C ARG A 13 20.63 -3.03 12.30
N ALA A 14 19.66 -3.66 11.62
CA ALA A 14 18.37 -3.96 12.23
C ALA A 14 18.53 -5.01 13.34
N LEU A 15 19.32 -6.06 13.11
CA LEU A 15 19.63 -7.09 14.09
C LEU A 15 20.38 -6.53 15.30
N GLU A 16 21.40 -5.69 15.10
CA GLU A 16 22.14 -5.03 16.18
C GLU A 16 21.23 -4.19 17.07
N ARG A 17 20.26 -3.47 16.47
CA ARG A 17 19.37 -2.58 17.20
C ARG A 17 18.23 -3.27 17.93
N ARG A 18 17.65 -4.35 17.36
CA ARG A 18 16.42 -4.97 17.85
C ARG A 18 16.53 -6.46 18.19
N GLY A 19 17.71 -7.05 17.97
CA GLY A 19 18.02 -8.44 18.35
C GLY A 19 17.37 -9.53 17.49
N ARG A 20 16.55 -9.15 16.46
CA ARG A 20 15.84 -10.09 15.59
C ARG A 20 15.60 -9.52 14.19
N HIS A 21 15.41 -10.40 13.21
CA HIS A 21 15.14 -9.99 11.83
C HIS A 21 13.71 -9.48 11.67
N HIS A 22 12.72 -10.33 11.94
CA HIS A 22 11.32 -9.94 11.93
C HIS A 22 10.88 -9.36 13.30
N LEU A 23 10.01 -8.35 13.25
CA LEU A 23 9.45 -7.72 14.44
C LEU A 23 8.26 -8.52 14.98
N PHE A 24 7.49 -9.13 14.10
CA PHE A 24 6.21 -9.74 14.44
C PHE A 24 6.22 -11.24 14.18
N ASP A 25 6.23 -12.03 15.26
CA ASP A 25 6.22 -13.50 15.20
C ASP A 25 4.80 -14.06 15.06
N SER A 26 3.79 -13.23 15.36
CA SER A 26 2.36 -13.53 15.17
C SER A 26 1.57 -12.25 14.93
N LEU A 27 0.54 -12.33 14.10
CA LEU A 27 -0.41 -11.27 13.84
C LEU A 27 -1.84 -11.82 14.02
N ASP A 28 -2.64 -11.20 14.90
CA ASP A 28 -4.04 -11.57 15.06
C ASP A 28 -4.81 -11.20 13.79
N PRO A 29 -5.34 -12.17 13.04
CA PRO A 29 -6.03 -11.87 11.79
C PRO A 29 -7.23 -10.92 11.97
N LYS A 30 -8.00 -11.08 13.06
CA LYS A 30 -9.18 -10.25 13.34
C LYS A 30 -8.86 -8.79 13.66
N LEU A 31 -7.61 -8.53 14.04
CA LEU A 31 -7.09 -7.18 14.27
C LEU A 31 -6.20 -6.69 13.11
N THR A 32 -6.23 -7.39 11.98
CA THR A 32 -5.36 -7.13 10.81
C THR A 32 -6.16 -6.59 9.64
N ALA A 33 -5.68 -5.50 9.04
CA ALA A 33 -6.16 -4.98 7.77
C ALA A 33 -5.08 -5.06 6.69
N LEU A 34 -5.43 -5.61 5.53
CA LEU A 34 -4.65 -5.51 4.30
C LEU A 34 -5.08 -4.26 3.53
N LEU A 35 -4.14 -3.34 3.32
CA LEU A 35 -4.33 -2.17 2.48
C LEU A 35 -3.77 -2.45 1.09
N VAL A 36 -4.65 -2.55 0.09
CA VAL A 36 -4.26 -2.66 -1.33
C VAL A 36 -4.31 -1.26 -1.94
N ILE A 37 -3.13 -0.65 -2.12
CA ILE A 37 -2.99 0.77 -2.42
C ILE A 37 -2.76 0.98 -3.92
N ASP A 38 -3.58 1.84 -4.52
CA ASP A 38 -3.42 2.40 -5.87
C ASP A 38 -3.28 1.35 -7.00
N MET A 39 -3.83 0.15 -6.82
CA MET A 39 -3.88 -0.86 -7.87
C MET A 39 -5.03 -0.55 -8.85
N GLN A 40 -4.90 0.57 -9.55
CA GLN A 40 -5.88 1.20 -10.43
C GLN A 40 -5.40 1.25 -11.88
N ASN A 41 -6.30 1.49 -12.82
CA ASN A 41 -5.94 1.71 -14.22
C ASN A 41 -4.90 2.82 -14.38
N MET A 42 -4.98 3.90 -13.59
CA MET A 42 -4.00 5.00 -13.58
C MET A 42 -2.54 4.53 -13.43
N PHE A 43 -2.31 3.44 -12.70
CA PHE A 43 -0.97 2.93 -12.38
C PHE A 43 -0.65 1.60 -13.07
N CYS A 44 -1.67 0.81 -13.43
CA CYS A 44 -1.46 -0.53 -13.98
C CYS A 44 -1.65 -0.61 -15.50
N GLU A 45 -2.45 0.29 -16.10
CA GLU A 45 -2.72 0.26 -17.53
C GLU A 45 -1.49 0.71 -18.34
N LYS A 46 -1.24 0.00 -19.44
CA LYS A 46 -0.14 0.37 -20.36
C LYS A 46 -0.41 1.73 -20.99
N GLY A 47 0.55 2.64 -20.85
CA GLY A 47 0.46 4.00 -21.36
C GLY A 47 -0.33 4.96 -20.46
N ALA A 48 -0.79 4.53 -19.29
CA ALA A 48 -1.44 5.42 -18.33
C ALA A 48 -0.48 6.51 -17.81
N PRO A 49 -0.99 7.69 -17.44
CA PRO A 49 -0.15 8.86 -17.06
C PRO A 49 0.83 8.61 -15.89
N ALA A 50 0.58 7.59 -15.06
CA ALA A 50 1.46 7.23 -13.95
C ALA A 50 1.81 5.73 -13.94
N GLU A 51 1.87 5.11 -15.12
CA GLU A 51 2.13 3.68 -15.28
C GLU A 51 3.33 3.20 -14.45
N VAL A 52 3.12 2.09 -13.75
CA VAL A 52 4.13 1.29 -13.06
C VAL A 52 4.14 -0.10 -13.68
N ILE A 53 5.07 -0.34 -14.58
CA ILE A 53 5.12 -1.59 -15.37
C ILE A 53 5.11 -2.82 -14.46
N ALA A 54 5.87 -2.78 -13.35
CA ALA A 54 5.98 -3.87 -12.39
C ALA A 54 4.67 -4.15 -11.63
N ALA A 55 3.73 -3.19 -11.57
CA ALA A 55 2.47 -3.35 -10.84
C ALA A 55 1.60 -4.50 -11.39
N ARG A 56 1.65 -4.77 -12.68
CA ARG A 56 0.93 -5.91 -13.26
C ARG A 56 1.46 -7.26 -12.79
N GLY A 57 2.75 -7.32 -12.51
CA GLY A 57 3.42 -8.57 -12.08
C GLY A 57 3.17 -8.97 -10.62
N ILE A 58 2.53 -8.11 -9.81
CA ILE A 58 2.21 -8.41 -8.41
C ILE A 58 0.73 -8.78 -8.19
N CYS A 59 -0.10 -8.78 -9.22
CA CYS A 59 -1.54 -9.00 -9.11
C CYS A 59 -1.89 -10.39 -8.55
N ASP A 60 -1.20 -11.44 -8.97
CA ASP A 60 -1.43 -12.81 -8.50
C ASP A 60 -1.13 -12.94 -7.00
N ASN A 61 -0.02 -12.35 -6.54
CA ASN A 61 0.35 -12.33 -5.12
C ASN A 61 -0.67 -11.53 -4.28
N ILE A 62 -1.12 -10.36 -4.76
CA ILE A 62 -2.17 -9.59 -4.10
C ILE A 62 -3.46 -10.39 -4.01
N THR A 63 -3.87 -11.03 -5.10
CA THR A 63 -5.08 -11.88 -5.13
C THR A 63 -4.99 -13.01 -4.12
N ARG A 64 -3.85 -13.69 -4.06
CA ARG A 64 -3.58 -14.74 -3.08
C ARG A 64 -3.62 -14.20 -1.64
N LEU A 65 -2.94 -13.09 -1.37
CA LEU A 65 -2.91 -12.46 -0.04
C LEU A 65 -4.31 -12.04 0.40
N CYS A 66 -5.09 -11.39 -0.47
CA CYS A 66 -6.49 -11.04 -0.19
C CYS A 66 -7.34 -12.27 0.19
N LYS A 67 -7.16 -13.38 -0.54
CA LYS A 67 -7.86 -14.63 -0.25
C LYS A 67 -7.51 -15.19 1.14
N GLU A 68 -6.23 -15.24 1.47
CA GLU A 68 -5.77 -15.75 2.79
C GLU A 68 -6.24 -14.83 3.94
N VAL A 69 -6.12 -13.50 3.77
CA VAL A 69 -6.59 -12.54 4.79
C VAL A 69 -8.09 -12.70 5.05
N ARG A 70 -8.91 -12.79 4.01
CA ARG A 70 -10.36 -13.02 4.16
C ARG A 70 -10.67 -14.35 4.82
N ALA A 71 -9.97 -15.43 4.44
CA ALA A 71 -10.17 -16.76 5.00
C ALA A 71 -9.88 -16.82 6.50
N LEU A 72 -9.00 -15.94 7.00
CA LEU A 72 -8.63 -15.78 8.39
C LEU A 72 -9.44 -14.68 9.11
N GLU A 73 -10.53 -14.19 8.50
CA GLU A 73 -11.40 -13.13 9.03
C GLU A 73 -10.72 -11.76 9.21
N GLY A 74 -9.60 -11.51 8.48
CA GLY A 74 -8.97 -10.20 8.39
C GLY A 74 -9.70 -9.28 7.42
N LEU A 75 -9.47 -7.98 7.55
CA LEU A 75 -10.12 -6.95 6.74
C LEU A 75 -9.32 -6.63 5.47
N VAL A 76 -9.95 -6.60 4.31
CA VAL A 76 -9.34 -6.13 3.07
C VAL A 76 -9.89 -4.75 2.72
N ILE A 77 -8.99 -3.80 2.49
CA ILE A 77 -9.31 -2.41 2.16
C ILE A 77 -8.63 -2.03 0.85
N TRP A 78 -9.41 -1.74 -0.16
CA TRP A 78 -8.95 -1.19 -1.43
C TRP A 78 -8.84 0.32 -1.30
N ILE A 79 -7.64 0.86 -1.52
CA ILE A 79 -7.37 2.29 -1.44
C ILE A 79 -7.08 2.82 -2.84
N THR A 80 -7.85 3.80 -3.27
CA THR A 80 -7.71 4.41 -4.59
C THR A 80 -7.40 5.89 -4.50
N SER A 81 -6.47 6.34 -5.33
CA SER A 81 -6.22 7.77 -5.53
C SER A 81 -7.31 8.37 -6.41
N ALA A 82 -7.90 9.45 -5.95
CA ALA A 82 -8.81 10.28 -6.73
C ALA A 82 -8.49 11.75 -6.47
N THR A 83 -8.63 12.59 -7.49
CA THR A 83 -8.43 14.03 -7.37
C THR A 83 -9.73 14.75 -7.70
N THR A 84 -10.22 15.55 -6.77
CA THR A 84 -11.42 16.37 -6.96
C THR A 84 -11.04 17.76 -7.43
N PHE A 85 -11.76 18.28 -8.39
CA PHE A 85 -11.61 19.64 -8.90
C PHE A 85 -12.86 20.44 -8.64
N ALA A 86 -12.71 21.64 -8.06
CA ALA A 86 -13.77 22.58 -7.83
C ALA A 86 -13.29 24.00 -8.11
N ASN A 87 -14.09 24.78 -8.87
CA ASN A 87 -13.78 26.18 -9.19
C ASN A 87 -12.37 26.37 -9.82
N GLY A 88 -11.92 25.43 -10.65
CA GLY A 88 -10.61 25.47 -11.29
C GLY A 88 -9.41 25.08 -10.41
N CYS A 89 -9.64 24.78 -9.12
CA CYS A 89 -8.62 24.32 -8.20
C CYS A 89 -8.83 22.84 -7.86
N SER A 90 -7.73 22.13 -7.63
CA SER A 90 -7.76 20.74 -7.14
C SER A 90 -7.71 20.70 -5.61
N ASP A 91 -8.10 19.57 -5.05
CA ASP A 91 -7.94 19.29 -3.63
C ASP A 91 -6.46 19.04 -3.22
N TRP A 92 -5.51 19.02 -4.17
CA TRP A 92 -4.07 18.98 -3.95
C TRP A 92 -3.31 19.94 -4.88
N GLU A 93 -3.65 21.21 -4.81
CA GLU A 93 -3.14 22.24 -5.72
C GLU A 93 -1.62 22.39 -5.65
N MET A 94 -1.03 22.29 -4.44
CA MET A 94 0.43 22.38 -4.27
C MET A 94 1.19 21.37 -5.14
N PHE A 95 0.72 20.11 -5.18
CA PHE A 95 1.33 19.07 -6.00
C PHE A 95 1.10 19.35 -7.50
N LEU A 96 -0.14 19.60 -7.89
CA LEU A 96 -0.50 19.74 -9.31
C LEU A 96 0.09 20.99 -9.97
N SER A 97 0.40 22.02 -9.18
CA SER A 97 0.98 23.25 -9.71
C SER A 97 2.51 23.26 -9.72
N ASN A 98 3.18 22.41 -8.93
CA ASN A 98 4.63 22.50 -8.76
C ASN A 98 5.40 21.23 -9.18
N PHE A 99 4.77 20.06 -9.20
CA PHE A 99 5.46 18.78 -9.42
C PHE A 99 5.21 18.17 -10.79
N ILE A 100 4.24 18.70 -11.54
CA ILE A 100 3.88 18.17 -12.86
C ILE A 100 3.66 19.32 -13.85
N THR A 101 3.83 19.03 -15.15
CA THR A 101 3.52 19.98 -16.22
C THR A 101 2.02 20.18 -16.38
N GLN A 102 1.61 21.23 -17.10
CA GLN A 102 0.19 21.48 -17.37
C GLN A 102 -0.47 20.37 -18.19
N ASP A 103 0.26 19.75 -19.12
CA ASP A 103 -0.25 18.63 -19.90
C ASP A 103 -0.51 17.40 -19.01
N VAL A 104 0.47 17.02 -18.16
CA VAL A 104 0.31 15.94 -17.21
C VAL A 104 -0.81 16.24 -16.20
N ARG A 105 -0.99 17.51 -15.79
CA ARG A 105 -2.09 17.93 -14.93
C ARG A 105 -3.45 17.65 -15.59
N LYS A 106 -3.60 18.01 -16.87
CA LYS A 106 -4.82 17.78 -17.64
C LYS A 106 -5.12 16.28 -17.76
N ASP A 107 -4.12 15.48 -18.15
CA ASP A 107 -4.27 14.03 -18.26
C ASP A 107 -4.68 13.41 -16.93
N ARG A 108 -4.05 13.81 -15.81
CA ARG A 108 -4.43 13.34 -14.48
C ARG A 108 -5.83 13.78 -14.08
N GLN A 109 -6.24 14.98 -14.43
CA GLN A 109 -7.58 15.50 -14.16
C GLN A 109 -8.65 14.66 -14.83
N GLU A 110 -8.43 14.26 -16.07
CA GLU A 110 -9.34 13.41 -16.82
C GLU A 110 -9.32 11.96 -16.29
N TYR A 111 -8.13 11.41 -16.03
CA TYR A 111 -7.92 10.02 -15.61
C TYR A 111 -8.36 9.75 -14.16
N LEU A 112 -8.11 10.67 -13.24
CA LEU A 112 -8.43 10.54 -11.80
C LEU A 112 -9.69 11.30 -11.39
N ALA A 113 -10.53 11.71 -12.34
CA ALA A 113 -11.87 12.19 -12.00
C ALA A 113 -12.63 11.13 -11.19
N PRO A 114 -13.39 11.51 -10.15
CA PRO A 114 -14.18 10.58 -9.38
C PRO A 114 -15.06 9.70 -10.28
N SER A 115 -15.01 8.39 -10.10
CA SER A 115 -15.65 7.38 -10.94
C SER A 115 -15.15 7.31 -12.39
N GLY A 116 -14.06 8.01 -12.71
CA GLY A 116 -13.39 7.96 -14.01
C GLY A 116 -12.71 6.62 -14.28
N HIS A 117 -12.21 6.46 -15.52
CA HIS A 117 -11.54 5.23 -15.94
C HIS A 117 -10.29 4.91 -15.10
N GLY A 118 -9.47 5.93 -14.81
CA GLY A 118 -8.23 5.75 -14.08
C GLY A 118 -8.41 5.42 -12.60
N GLU A 119 -9.56 5.77 -12.00
CA GLU A 119 -9.87 5.44 -10.61
C GLU A 119 -10.24 3.95 -10.43
N LYS A 120 -10.72 3.29 -11.48
CA LYS A 120 -11.16 1.89 -11.38
C LYS A 120 -9.99 0.97 -10.99
N ILE A 121 -10.29 0.02 -10.11
CA ILE A 121 -9.33 -1.04 -9.76
C ILE A 121 -8.96 -1.81 -11.04
N TRP A 122 -7.69 -2.17 -11.14
CA TRP A 122 -7.15 -2.90 -12.27
C TRP A 122 -7.87 -4.24 -12.49
N ARG A 123 -8.20 -4.53 -13.72
CA ARG A 123 -9.07 -5.64 -14.14
C ARG A 123 -8.62 -7.04 -13.71
N ASP A 124 -7.31 -7.23 -13.45
CA ASP A 124 -6.76 -8.53 -13.00
C ASP A 124 -6.93 -8.71 -11.47
N LEU A 125 -7.55 -7.74 -10.80
CA LEU A 125 -7.85 -7.76 -9.38
C LEU A 125 -9.36 -7.65 -9.17
N GLU A 126 -9.89 -8.43 -8.22
CA GLU A 126 -11.33 -8.51 -8.00
C GLU A 126 -11.67 -8.27 -6.52
N PRO A 127 -12.12 -7.06 -6.16
CA PRO A 127 -12.73 -6.82 -4.86
C PRO A 127 -13.93 -7.75 -4.64
N LYS A 128 -14.09 -8.24 -3.42
CA LYS A 128 -15.20 -9.12 -3.04
C LYS A 128 -16.20 -8.39 -2.15
N GLU A 129 -17.41 -8.94 -2.07
CA GLU A 129 -18.37 -8.49 -1.07
C GLU A 129 -17.77 -8.60 0.34
N GLY A 130 -17.93 -7.54 1.14
CA GLY A 130 -17.30 -7.41 2.47
C GLY A 130 -15.97 -6.66 2.47
N ASP A 131 -15.30 -6.47 1.32
CA ASP A 131 -14.15 -5.59 1.25
C ASP A 131 -14.57 -4.11 1.37
N LEU A 132 -13.69 -3.29 1.95
CA LEU A 132 -13.92 -1.86 2.00
C LEU A 132 -13.21 -1.15 0.85
N HIS A 133 -13.77 -0.02 0.42
CA HIS A 133 -13.18 0.82 -0.60
C HIS A 133 -13.05 2.26 -0.09
N ILE A 134 -11.84 2.79 -0.08
CA ILE A 134 -11.52 4.11 0.45
C ILE A 134 -10.77 4.93 -0.60
N ARG A 135 -11.25 6.13 -0.86
CA ARG A 135 -10.55 7.11 -1.69
C ARG A 135 -9.59 7.95 -0.87
N LYS A 136 -8.44 8.28 -1.45
CA LYS A 136 -7.48 9.22 -0.88
C LYS A 136 -7.06 10.28 -1.90
N ASN A 137 -6.66 11.44 -1.42
CA ASN A 137 -6.16 12.53 -2.23
C ASN A 137 -4.73 13.00 -1.84
N ARG A 138 -4.00 12.18 -1.10
CA ARG A 138 -2.58 12.36 -0.74
C ARG A 138 -1.83 11.06 -0.98
N TYR A 139 -0.50 11.08 -0.90
CA TYR A 139 0.29 9.86 -0.98
C TYR A 139 -0.06 8.90 0.14
N SER A 140 0.04 9.36 1.38
CA SER A 140 -0.43 8.56 2.52
C SER A 140 -1.96 8.64 2.64
N ALA A 141 -2.59 7.49 2.79
CA ALA A 141 -4.02 7.40 3.11
C ALA A 141 -4.33 7.83 4.56
N LEU A 142 -3.31 7.93 5.42
CA LEU A 142 -3.44 8.31 6.83
C LEU A 142 -3.10 9.78 7.11
N SER A 143 -2.62 10.53 6.11
CA SER A 143 -2.41 11.97 6.25
C SER A 143 -3.72 12.67 6.62
N SER A 144 -3.63 13.72 7.44
CA SER A 144 -4.81 14.46 7.91
C SER A 144 -5.67 14.95 6.75
N GLY A 145 -6.95 14.58 6.76
CA GLY A 145 -7.91 14.97 5.71
C GLY A 145 -7.74 14.25 4.38
N ALA A 146 -6.79 13.29 4.25
CA ALA A 146 -6.54 12.58 3.01
C ALA A 146 -7.63 11.55 2.67
N SER A 147 -8.17 10.90 3.68
CA SER A 147 -9.20 9.86 3.55
C SER A 147 -9.90 9.58 4.88
N THR A 148 -10.85 8.64 4.85
CA THR A 148 -11.55 8.13 6.03
C THR A 148 -10.82 6.93 6.68
N LEU A 149 -9.66 6.51 6.20
CA LEU A 149 -8.97 5.29 6.62
C LEU A 149 -8.74 5.26 8.15
N ARG A 150 -8.29 6.36 8.75
CA ARG A 150 -8.05 6.42 10.20
C ARG A 150 -9.30 6.06 11.02
N SER A 151 -10.46 6.59 10.64
CA SER A 151 -11.73 6.30 11.31
C SER A 151 -12.15 4.84 11.11
N VAL A 152 -11.94 4.29 9.91
CA VAL A 152 -12.24 2.89 9.58
C VAL A 152 -11.36 1.95 10.41
N LEU A 153 -10.04 2.16 10.46
CA LEU A 153 -9.13 1.34 11.27
C LEU A 153 -9.51 1.35 12.76
N SER A 154 -9.86 2.53 13.27
CA SER A 154 -10.30 2.68 14.66
C SER A 154 -11.62 1.96 14.93
N SER A 155 -12.62 2.11 14.07
CA SER A 155 -13.95 1.46 14.26
C SER A 155 -13.90 -0.07 14.19
N HIS A 156 -12.92 -0.63 13.48
CA HIS A 156 -12.67 -2.08 13.41
C HIS A 156 -11.60 -2.57 14.41
N ASN A 157 -11.12 -1.68 15.28
CA ASN A 157 -10.08 -1.99 16.28
C ASN A 157 -8.79 -2.58 15.66
N ILE A 158 -8.44 -2.16 14.44
CA ILE A 158 -7.27 -2.67 13.72
C ILE A 158 -5.99 -2.28 14.45
N LYS A 159 -5.11 -3.26 14.64
CA LYS A 159 -3.78 -3.11 15.23
C LYS A 159 -2.66 -3.36 14.22
N ASN A 160 -2.88 -4.29 13.30
CA ASN A 160 -1.89 -4.75 12.34
C ASN A 160 -2.28 -4.27 10.95
N ILE A 161 -1.32 -3.75 10.21
CA ILE A 161 -1.51 -3.24 8.85
C ILE A 161 -0.54 -3.97 7.92
N LEU A 162 -1.09 -4.68 6.96
CA LEU A 162 -0.35 -5.23 5.82
C LEU A 162 -0.47 -4.25 4.66
N ILE A 163 0.64 -3.94 4.00
CA ILE A 163 0.68 -2.99 2.88
C ILE A 163 1.05 -3.72 1.60
N ALA A 164 0.20 -3.56 0.59
CA ALA A 164 0.39 -4.04 -0.78
C ALA A 164 0.04 -2.93 -1.78
N GLY A 165 0.55 -3.01 -3.00
CA GLY A 165 0.19 -2.11 -4.10
C GLY A 165 1.34 -1.25 -4.62
N THR A 166 1.03 -0.03 -5.07
CA THR A 166 1.99 0.85 -5.77
C THR A 166 1.82 2.33 -5.36
N LYS A 167 2.84 3.19 -5.44
CA LYS A 167 4.27 2.85 -5.62
C LYS A 167 4.87 2.52 -4.26
N THR A 168 5.73 1.51 -4.21
CA THR A 168 6.37 1.06 -2.97
C THR A 168 6.98 2.23 -2.18
N ASN A 169 7.79 3.06 -2.85
CA ASN A 169 8.56 4.17 -2.27
C ASN A 169 7.75 5.47 -2.10
N ILE A 170 6.47 5.50 -2.50
CA ILE A 170 5.64 6.70 -2.40
C ILE A 170 4.39 6.41 -1.56
N CYS A 171 3.30 5.94 -2.17
CA CYS A 171 2.03 5.79 -1.46
C CYS A 171 2.08 4.69 -0.39
N CYS A 172 2.74 3.56 -0.70
CA CYS A 172 2.89 2.45 0.26
C CYS A 172 3.77 2.86 1.44
N GLU A 173 4.98 3.34 1.18
CA GLU A 173 5.93 3.77 2.22
C GLU A 173 5.37 4.93 3.06
N SER A 174 4.78 5.96 2.42
CA SER A 174 4.19 7.08 3.16
C SER A 174 3.07 6.63 4.09
N THR A 175 2.20 5.71 3.62
CA THR A 175 1.12 5.15 4.46
C THR A 175 1.69 4.30 5.60
N GLY A 176 2.73 3.49 5.33
CA GLY A 176 3.39 2.69 6.36
C GLY A 176 4.07 3.51 7.44
N ARG A 177 4.74 4.60 7.05
CA ARG A 177 5.37 5.54 8.00
C ARG A 177 4.35 6.20 8.91
N ASP A 178 3.23 6.67 8.35
CA ASP A 178 2.16 7.28 9.14
C ASP A 178 1.47 6.24 10.04
N ALA A 179 1.26 5.02 9.54
CA ALA A 179 0.65 3.94 10.30
C ALA A 179 1.46 3.57 11.55
N MET A 180 2.79 3.43 11.40
CA MET A 180 3.68 3.13 12.52
C MET A 180 3.67 4.27 13.57
N GLN A 181 3.67 5.52 13.12
CA GLN A 181 3.60 6.69 14.03
C GLN A 181 2.23 6.84 14.71
N LEU A 182 1.23 6.08 14.27
CA LEU A 182 -0.09 5.93 14.88
C LEU A 182 -0.21 4.64 15.70
N ASP A 183 0.91 4.04 16.07
CA ASP A 183 1.02 2.85 16.92
C ASP A 183 0.44 1.56 16.30
N HIS A 184 0.37 1.47 14.96
CA HIS A 184 0.05 0.23 14.29
C HIS A 184 1.31 -0.63 14.06
N GLN A 185 1.17 -1.94 14.17
CA GLN A 185 2.14 -2.90 13.67
C GLN A 185 2.06 -2.95 12.14
N VAL A 186 3.14 -2.61 11.46
CA VAL A 186 3.15 -2.46 10.00
C VAL A 186 4.03 -3.51 9.36
N VAL A 187 3.50 -4.21 8.37
CA VAL A 187 4.25 -5.12 7.49
C VAL A 187 4.09 -4.66 6.05
N MET A 188 5.19 -4.32 5.38
CA MET A 188 5.20 -4.15 3.94
C MET A 188 5.41 -5.51 3.28
N VAL A 189 4.44 -5.94 2.46
CA VAL A 189 4.49 -7.25 1.79
C VAL A 189 5.27 -7.07 0.50
N GLU A 190 6.54 -7.46 0.50
CA GLU A 190 7.51 -7.07 -0.52
C GLU A 190 7.16 -7.56 -1.92
N ASP A 191 6.68 -8.79 -2.04
CA ASP A 191 6.25 -9.41 -3.30
C ASP A 191 4.82 -9.04 -3.73
N CYS A 192 4.15 -8.17 -2.95
CA CYS A 192 2.89 -7.51 -3.25
C CYS A 192 3.04 -6.01 -3.50
N CYS A 193 4.26 -5.46 -3.54
CA CYS A 193 4.52 -4.05 -3.78
C CYS A 193 5.31 -3.82 -5.08
N ALA A 194 5.07 -2.68 -5.75
CA ALA A 194 5.77 -2.31 -6.98
C ALA A 194 6.15 -0.83 -7.00
N ALA A 195 7.33 -0.51 -7.56
CA ALA A 195 7.86 0.82 -7.84
C ALA A 195 8.23 0.97 -9.32
N LEU A 196 8.82 2.10 -9.71
CA LEU A 196 9.27 2.32 -11.08
C LEU A 196 10.58 1.60 -11.39
N SER A 197 11.41 1.34 -10.38
CA SER A 197 12.68 0.60 -10.53
C SER A 197 12.94 -0.31 -9.33
N ASP A 198 13.87 -1.24 -9.49
CA ASP A 198 14.34 -2.13 -8.43
C ASP A 198 15.03 -1.34 -7.31
N GLU A 199 15.76 -0.28 -7.66
CA GLU A 199 16.43 0.60 -6.68
C GLU A 199 15.43 1.33 -5.79
N GLU A 200 14.36 1.88 -6.38
CA GLU A 200 13.31 2.57 -5.63
C GLU A 200 12.56 1.59 -4.71
N HIS A 201 12.21 0.42 -5.23
CA HIS A 201 11.55 -0.63 -4.46
C HIS A 201 12.42 -1.06 -3.27
N ARG A 202 13.68 -1.45 -3.52
CA ARG A 202 14.64 -1.83 -2.48
C ARG A 202 14.84 -0.74 -1.44
N SER A 203 14.99 0.52 -1.87
CA SER A 203 15.19 1.65 -0.96
C SER A 203 14.04 1.79 0.04
N ALA A 204 12.80 1.64 -0.43
CA ALA A 204 11.62 1.68 0.43
C ALA A 204 11.58 0.51 1.43
N LEU A 205 11.84 -0.72 0.97
CA LEU A 205 11.92 -1.89 1.86
C LEU A 205 12.99 -1.71 2.94
N GLU A 206 14.17 -1.18 2.57
CA GLU A 206 15.26 -0.89 3.50
C GLU A 206 14.90 0.20 4.52
N ASN A 207 14.12 1.19 4.15
CA ASN A 207 13.60 2.18 5.09
C ASN A 207 12.59 1.55 6.05
N MET A 208 11.68 0.75 5.52
CA MET A 208 10.66 0.08 6.33
C MET A 208 11.29 -0.82 7.39
N ILE A 209 12.14 -1.75 6.98
CA ILE A 209 12.75 -2.72 7.91
C ILE A 209 13.61 -2.07 8.99
N GLN A 210 14.20 -0.91 8.71
CA GLN A 210 15.05 -0.21 9.67
C GLN A 210 14.26 0.55 10.72
N GLN A 211 13.11 1.18 10.37
CA GLN A 211 12.50 2.21 11.21
C GLN A 211 10.98 2.12 11.35
N PHE A 212 10.27 1.61 10.34
CA PHE A 212 8.83 1.84 10.25
C PHE A 212 7.96 0.59 10.31
N GLY A 213 8.57 -0.59 10.27
CA GLY A 213 7.82 -1.81 10.32
C GLY A 213 8.65 -3.05 10.01
N ASP A 214 7.97 -4.07 9.55
CA ASP A 214 8.59 -5.29 9.06
C ASP A 214 8.45 -5.38 7.53
N VAL A 215 9.24 -6.24 6.93
CA VAL A 215 9.18 -6.60 5.50
C VAL A 215 9.10 -8.11 5.42
N MET A 216 8.06 -8.61 4.78
CA MET A 216 7.76 -10.04 4.65
C MET A 216 7.22 -10.35 3.26
N THR A 217 7.41 -11.57 2.80
CA THR A 217 6.71 -12.14 1.65
C THR A 217 5.27 -12.53 2.00
N VAL A 218 4.43 -12.84 1.01
CA VAL A 218 3.09 -13.39 1.23
C VAL A 218 3.14 -14.66 2.08
N ASP A 219 4.12 -15.55 1.82
CA ASP A 219 4.25 -16.82 2.56
C ASP A 219 4.53 -16.58 4.05
N GLU A 220 5.43 -15.66 4.36
CA GLU A 220 5.78 -15.31 5.73
C GLU A 220 4.59 -14.64 6.46
N VAL A 221 3.90 -13.70 5.81
CA VAL A 221 2.70 -13.07 6.36
C VAL A 221 1.62 -14.10 6.68
N VAL A 222 1.34 -15.01 5.75
CA VAL A 222 0.34 -16.07 5.95
C VAL A 222 0.74 -17.00 7.10
N ALA A 223 2.03 -17.33 7.22
CA ALA A 223 2.54 -18.14 8.31
C ALA A 223 2.34 -17.47 9.68
N VAL A 224 2.73 -16.20 9.84
CA VAL A 224 2.59 -15.48 11.13
C VAL A 224 1.13 -15.20 11.49
N MET A 225 0.23 -15.05 10.51
CA MET A 225 -1.21 -14.95 10.76
C MET A 225 -1.83 -16.28 11.21
N LYS A 226 -1.38 -17.40 10.66
CA LYS A 226 -1.87 -18.75 11.01
C LYS A 226 -1.35 -19.23 12.37
N ASN A 227 -0.17 -18.80 12.80
CA ASN A 227 0.42 -19.21 14.08
C ASN A 227 -0.44 -18.81 15.28
N ARG A 228 -1.27 -17.77 15.20
CA ARG A 228 -2.11 -17.30 16.30
C ARG A 228 -3.53 -17.89 16.32
N THR A 229 -3.96 -18.56 15.27
CA THR A 229 -5.27 -19.22 15.24
C THR A 229 -5.28 -20.53 16.04
N ASN A 230 -4.15 -20.97 16.60
CA ASN A 230 -3.98 -22.22 17.31
C ASN A 230 -3.85 -22.05 18.85
N ASP A 231 -3.91 -20.82 19.37
CA ASP A 231 -3.95 -20.49 20.81
C ASP A 231 -5.37 -20.03 21.23
#